data_0868e86323bbc01afeefc813fc4e9b5e
#
_entry.id   0868e86323bbc01afeefc813fc4e9b5e
#
_cell.length_a   1.000
_cell.length_b   1.000
_cell.length_c   1.000
_cell.angle_alpha   90.00
_cell.angle_beta   90.00
_cell.angle_gamma   90.00
#
_symmetry.space_group_name_H-M   'P 1'
#
loop_
_entity.id
_entity.type
_entity.pdbx_description
1 polymer ?
#
loop_
_entity_poly.entity_id
_entity_poly.type
_entity_poly.pdbx_seq_one_letter_code
_entity_poly.pdbx_strand_id
1 'polypeptide(L)'
;MGILLFLRVFGVVALLGLMLTLGAGVGVSRLAPNAPPLTLLSGPLSPPDLATLDGLRGAGEKELERDCPEPQAPLDRVLYDHLRGQGAALSCGNAFVRLIHFPNDDFGLSGQAPDPMGGFSVMARQIEGARHEVLLANMLWDDGADSPGVLLAHAVAQLRQAVAQHPERYPQGMTVRLMFGNSVRLDTLLDPTSSVYSAARQLLEAGVPLSNDPVKGFTLELANYTYAYPHNHLKLLVIDGQETAAGGVNISFFHLPASSPGGLDLTDLLLTLRGPVARNTVAAFRDSWLLSRSLRCQEGVTVAALRRDCALVDAGSPYPLFYTAPPESEGNSRAYGLYRRAGYETQDAALPALFAAAQSSIDLMQSQISGTVQCSLSLTAPGGCPFPQEALPVWQAIVGAIRDRGVRVRLLLDYDSLLQVEPLALISGIRAYLKPLGLEDHLQVRWSGTVGGMHTKAALVDDAMLAVGSLNLHFSSFGSRGLNEYTLATSDLTALKAGRQDFDFEWARGKAFALPYWLRP
;
A
#
# COMPACT_ATOMS: atom_id res chain seq x y z
N MET A 1 -25.53 7.03 27.12
CA MET A 1 -24.46 7.09 26.10
C MET A 1 -24.18 5.72 25.44
N GLY A 2 -24.27 4.60 26.15
CA GLY A 2 -24.03 3.26 25.60
C GLY A 2 -25.03 2.75 24.54
N ILE A 3 -26.30 3.11 24.62
CA ILE A 3 -27.36 2.62 23.70
C ILE A 3 -27.25 3.29 22.31
N LEU A 4 -26.83 4.54 22.23
CA LEU A 4 -26.62 5.21 20.93
C LEU A 4 -25.36 4.69 20.21
N LEU A 5 -24.34 4.26 20.93
CA LEU A 5 -23.14 3.62 20.37
C LEU A 5 -23.46 2.22 19.83
N PHE A 6 -24.27 1.45 20.56
CA PHE A 6 -24.74 0.12 20.15
C PHE A 6 -25.60 0.17 18.87
N LEU A 7 -26.48 1.16 18.75
CA LEU A 7 -27.30 1.38 17.56
C LEU A 7 -26.48 1.82 16.33
N ARG A 8 -25.35 2.53 16.51
CA ARG A 8 -24.46 2.93 15.42
C ARG A 8 -23.61 1.75 14.92
N VAL A 9 -23.08 0.91 15.80
CA VAL A 9 -22.29 -0.28 15.42
C VAL A 9 -23.19 -1.34 14.77
N PHE A 10 -24.37 -1.59 15.31
CA PHE A 10 -25.35 -2.49 14.68
C PHE A 10 -25.90 -1.93 13.37
N GLY A 11 -26.03 -0.62 13.27
CA GLY A 11 -26.44 0.07 12.03
C GLY A 11 -25.42 -0.11 10.91
N VAL A 12 -24.11 0.00 11.19
CA VAL A 12 -23.04 -0.17 10.19
C VAL A 12 -22.88 -1.64 9.79
N VAL A 13 -22.93 -2.58 10.74
CA VAL A 13 -22.87 -4.03 10.43
C VAL A 13 -24.15 -4.50 9.72
N ALA A 14 -25.31 -3.99 10.11
CA ALA A 14 -26.58 -4.26 9.42
C ALA A 14 -26.60 -3.60 8.03
N LEU A 15 -26.05 -2.39 7.86
CA LEU A 15 -25.93 -1.73 6.57
C LEU A 15 -24.94 -2.46 5.64
N LEU A 16 -23.79 -2.91 6.15
CA LEU A 16 -22.84 -3.76 5.42
C LEU A 16 -23.44 -5.13 5.07
N GLY A 17 -24.17 -5.77 6.00
CA GLY A 17 -24.92 -7.00 5.75
C GLY A 17 -26.08 -6.79 4.75
N LEU A 18 -26.80 -5.69 4.84
CA LEU A 18 -27.87 -5.31 3.92
C LEU A 18 -27.31 -4.94 2.53
N MET A 19 -26.14 -4.29 2.44
CA MET A 19 -25.46 -4.02 1.18
C MET A 19 -24.92 -5.29 0.53
N LEU A 20 -24.46 -6.27 1.31
CA LEU A 20 -24.04 -7.59 0.80
C LEU A 20 -25.25 -8.42 0.30
N THR A 21 -26.45 -8.23 0.87
CA THR A 21 -27.66 -8.94 0.45
C THR A 21 -28.49 -8.21 -0.60
N LEU A 22 -28.48 -6.88 -0.63
CA LEU A 22 -29.18 -6.06 -1.64
C LEU A 22 -28.33 -5.81 -2.90
N GLY A 23 -27.03 -6.08 -2.89
CA GLY A 23 -26.14 -6.02 -4.07
C GLY A 23 -26.47 -7.05 -5.16
N ALA A 24 -27.44 -7.93 -4.91
CA ALA A 24 -27.90 -8.94 -5.86
C ALA A 24 -29.07 -8.48 -6.74
N GLY A 25 -29.14 -7.20 -7.12
CA GLY A 25 -29.93 -6.96 -8.31
C GLY A 25 -30.97 -5.87 -8.41
N VAL A 26 -31.04 -4.86 -7.56
CA VAL A 26 -32.02 -3.78 -7.83
C VAL A 26 -31.46 -2.38 -7.49
N GLY A 27 -31.23 -1.58 -8.50
CA GLY A 27 -31.44 -0.13 -8.36
C GLY A 27 -30.25 0.82 -8.27
N VAL A 28 -29.01 0.35 -8.24
CA VAL A 28 -27.81 1.25 -8.21
C VAL A 28 -27.58 1.94 -9.56
N SER A 29 -28.12 1.40 -10.66
CA SER A 29 -27.95 1.92 -12.02
C SER A 29 -28.65 3.27 -12.30
N ARG A 30 -29.44 3.80 -11.37
CA ARG A 30 -30.15 5.09 -11.59
C ARG A 30 -29.40 6.32 -11.08
N LEU A 31 -28.44 6.15 -10.17
CA LEU A 31 -27.70 7.28 -9.55
C LEU A 31 -26.35 7.58 -10.25
N ALA A 32 -25.77 6.60 -10.92
CA ALA A 32 -24.58 6.77 -11.76
C ALA A 32 -24.75 5.90 -13.01
N PRO A 33 -25.43 6.40 -14.06
CA PRO A 33 -25.83 5.59 -15.22
C PRO A 33 -24.68 4.91 -15.98
N ASN A 34 -23.45 5.32 -15.76
CA ASN A 34 -22.25 4.78 -16.39
C ASN A 34 -21.26 4.14 -15.37
N ALA A 35 -21.64 4.01 -14.10
CA ALA A 35 -20.81 3.27 -13.16
C ALA A 35 -20.92 1.76 -13.47
N PRO A 36 -19.80 1.06 -13.66
CA PRO A 36 -19.84 -0.39 -13.81
C PRO A 36 -20.44 -1.01 -12.53
N PRO A 37 -21.16 -2.12 -12.63
CA PRO A 37 -21.65 -2.81 -11.45
C PRO A 37 -20.48 -3.18 -10.54
N LEU A 38 -20.68 -3.08 -9.23
CA LEU A 38 -19.73 -3.56 -8.23
C LEU A 38 -19.42 -5.03 -8.51
N THR A 39 -18.20 -5.33 -8.94
CA THR A 39 -17.80 -6.70 -9.21
C THR A 39 -17.17 -7.26 -7.95
N LEU A 40 -17.85 -8.25 -7.35
CA LEU A 40 -17.30 -9.05 -6.26
C LEU A 40 -16.64 -10.29 -6.86
N LEU A 41 -15.49 -10.65 -6.34
CA LEU A 41 -14.82 -11.87 -6.74
C LEU A 41 -15.59 -13.08 -6.19
N SER A 42 -16.07 -13.95 -7.07
CA SER A 42 -16.83 -15.15 -6.72
C SER A 42 -15.93 -16.36 -6.38
N GLY A 43 -14.64 -16.30 -6.71
CA GLY A 43 -13.65 -17.35 -6.48
C GLY A 43 -12.22 -16.82 -6.52
N PRO A 44 -11.19 -17.65 -6.25
CA PRO A 44 -9.80 -17.24 -6.38
C PRO A 44 -9.50 -16.87 -7.84
N LEU A 45 -8.80 -15.75 -8.03
CA LEU A 45 -8.23 -15.42 -9.33
C LEU A 45 -7.17 -16.46 -9.69
N SER A 46 -7.03 -16.75 -10.97
CA SER A 46 -5.89 -17.52 -11.45
C SER A 46 -4.59 -16.89 -10.97
N PRO A 47 -3.54 -17.70 -10.65
CA PRO A 47 -2.21 -17.16 -10.44
C PRO A 47 -1.87 -16.21 -11.58
N PRO A 48 -1.10 -15.14 -11.34
CA PRO A 48 -0.58 -14.33 -12.43
C PRO A 48 0.06 -15.30 -13.41
N ASP A 49 -0.18 -15.10 -14.69
CA ASP A 49 0.60 -15.79 -15.68
C ASP A 49 2.07 -15.46 -15.35
N LEU A 50 2.77 -16.46 -14.80
CA LEU A 50 4.18 -16.30 -14.46
C LEU A 50 4.98 -15.89 -15.70
N ALA A 51 4.54 -16.25 -16.92
CA ALA A 51 5.08 -15.70 -18.15
C ALA A 51 4.87 -14.17 -18.25
N THR A 52 3.87 -13.59 -17.62
CA THR A 52 3.70 -12.13 -17.54
C THR A 52 4.67 -11.53 -16.52
N LEU A 53 4.92 -12.20 -15.41
CA LEU A 53 6.02 -11.91 -14.50
C LEU A 53 7.37 -12.34 -15.10
N ASP A 54 7.44 -13.46 -15.81
CA ASP A 54 8.63 -13.99 -16.50
C ASP A 54 9.02 -13.15 -17.72
N GLY A 55 8.08 -12.52 -18.40
CA GLY A 55 8.39 -11.54 -19.44
C GLY A 55 9.14 -10.30 -18.89
N LEU A 56 9.01 -10.02 -17.58
CA LEU A 56 9.87 -9.06 -16.88
C LEU A 56 11.23 -9.64 -16.51
N ARG A 57 11.33 -10.95 -16.46
CA ARG A 57 12.57 -11.67 -16.15
C ARG A 57 13.50 -11.70 -17.34
N GLY A 58 13.01 -11.69 -18.58
CA GLY A 58 13.82 -11.64 -19.81
C GLY A 58 14.98 -12.65 -19.87
N ALA A 59 15.71 -12.68 -20.96
CA ALA A 59 16.88 -13.54 -21.14
C ALA A 59 18.04 -13.28 -20.15
N GLY A 60 17.97 -12.18 -19.38
CA GLY A 60 18.98 -11.78 -18.38
C GLY A 60 18.80 -12.38 -16.98
N GLU A 61 17.71 -13.12 -16.67
CA GLU A 61 17.50 -13.62 -15.29
C GLU A 61 18.60 -14.60 -14.86
N LYS A 62 19.01 -15.52 -15.74
CA LYS A 62 20.12 -16.45 -15.45
C LYS A 62 21.46 -15.73 -15.28
N GLU A 63 21.58 -14.56 -15.86
CA GLU A 63 22.76 -13.69 -15.73
C GLU A 63 22.68 -12.92 -14.40
N LEU A 64 21.51 -12.38 -14.07
CA LEU A 64 21.22 -11.75 -12.77
C LEU A 64 21.35 -12.74 -11.60
N GLU A 65 20.90 -13.99 -11.74
CA GLU A 65 21.07 -15.02 -10.70
C GLU A 65 22.55 -15.35 -10.44
N ARG A 66 23.41 -15.29 -11.45
CA ARG A 66 24.86 -15.48 -11.28
C ARG A 66 25.50 -14.32 -10.54
N ASP A 67 24.99 -13.10 -10.76
CA ASP A 67 25.54 -11.87 -10.21
C ASP A 67 24.91 -11.50 -8.85
N CYS A 68 23.83 -12.17 -8.44
CA CYS A 68 23.17 -12.00 -7.15
C CYS A 68 23.32 -13.24 -6.27
N PRO A 69 24.44 -13.40 -5.55
CA PRO A 69 24.68 -14.56 -4.71
C PRO A 69 23.67 -14.62 -3.55
N GLU A 70 23.43 -15.82 -3.05
CA GLU A 70 22.60 -16.03 -1.87
C GLU A 70 23.14 -15.22 -0.67
N PRO A 71 22.25 -14.52 0.07
CA PRO A 71 22.68 -13.72 1.20
C PRO A 71 23.13 -14.59 2.38
N GLN A 72 24.07 -14.07 3.16
CA GLN A 72 24.54 -14.71 4.38
C GLN A 72 23.75 -14.24 5.62
N ALA A 73 23.25 -13.00 5.61
CA ALA A 73 22.47 -12.46 6.71
C ALA A 73 21.14 -13.22 6.86
N PRO A 74 20.74 -13.64 8.07
CA PRO A 74 19.59 -14.54 8.27
C PRO A 74 18.27 -14.00 7.73
N LEU A 75 17.96 -12.72 7.95
CA LEU A 75 16.70 -12.12 7.50
C LEU A 75 16.66 -11.96 5.98
N ASP A 76 17.78 -11.54 5.37
CA ASP A 76 17.93 -11.51 3.92
C ASP A 76 17.75 -12.90 3.31
N ARG A 77 18.34 -13.93 3.94
CA ARG A 77 18.26 -15.30 3.47
C ARG A 77 16.82 -15.81 3.44
N VAL A 78 16.06 -15.52 4.49
CA VAL A 78 14.64 -15.92 4.56
C VAL A 78 13.83 -15.30 3.42
N LEU A 79 13.97 -13.99 3.18
CA LEU A 79 13.24 -13.34 2.08
C LEU A 79 13.71 -13.82 0.71
N TYR A 80 15.02 -13.98 0.53
CA TYR A 80 15.60 -14.50 -0.71
C TYR A 80 15.04 -15.89 -1.04
N ASP A 81 15.01 -16.82 -0.07
CA ASP A 81 14.53 -18.17 -0.27
C ASP A 81 13.03 -18.21 -0.61
N HIS A 82 12.20 -17.36 0.00
CA HIS A 82 10.77 -17.26 -0.32
C HIS A 82 10.50 -16.65 -1.70
N LEU A 83 11.40 -15.80 -2.19
CA LEU A 83 11.30 -15.18 -3.52
C LEU A 83 12.08 -15.93 -4.60
N ARG A 84 12.70 -17.07 -4.28
CA ARG A 84 13.43 -17.90 -5.24
C ARG A 84 12.50 -18.29 -6.39
N GLY A 85 12.90 -17.97 -7.62
CA GLY A 85 12.05 -18.11 -8.79
C GLY A 85 10.94 -17.06 -8.95
N GLN A 86 10.91 -16.03 -8.10
CA GLN A 86 9.91 -14.95 -8.12
C GLN A 86 10.53 -13.55 -8.00
N GLY A 87 11.77 -13.38 -8.41
CA GLY A 87 12.48 -12.11 -8.37
C GLY A 87 13.55 -12.00 -7.28
N ALA A 88 13.97 -13.10 -6.64
CA ALA A 88 15.09 -13.10 -5.68
C ALA A 88 16.38 -12.51 -6.29
N ALA A 89 16.64 -12.74 -7.58
CA ALA A 89 17.76 -12.19 -8.31
C ALA A 89 17.75 -10.64 -8.37
N LEU A 90 16.59 -10.01 -8.26
CA LEU A 90 16.46 -8.56 -8.22
C LEU A 90 16.82 -7.94 -6.86
N SER A 91 17.13 -8.77 -5.86
CA SER A 91 17.44 -8.28 -4.51
C SER A 91 18.79 -7.59 -4.39
N CYS A 92 19.74 -7.89 -5.28
CA CYS A 92 21.07 -7.27 -5.28
C CYS A 92 21.12 -5.94 -6.03
N GLY A 93 22.15 -5.15 -5.75
CA GLY A 93 22.46 -3.95 -6.54
C GLY A 93 21.49 -2.79 -6.31
N ASN A 94 20.76 -2.77 -5.20
CA ASN A 94 19.83 -1.70 -4.88
C ASN A 94 20.48 -0.64 -4.00
N ALA A 95 19.89 0.55 -3.98
CA ALA A 95 20.27 1.66 -3.14
C ALA A 95 19.05 2.28 -2.46
N PHE A 96 19.23 2.72 -1.23
CA PHE A 96 18.25 3.55 -0.54
C PHE A 96 18.28 4.96 -1.11
N VAL A 97 17.10 5.51 -1.44
CA VAL A 97 16.94 6.90 -1.85
C VAL A 97 16.45 7.74 -0.68
N ARG A 98 15.30 7.37 -0.11
CA ARG A 98 14.75 8.03 1.08
C ARG A 98 13.60 7.24 1.71
N LEU A 99 13.32 7.59 2.95
CA LEU A 99 12.07 7.27 3.65
C LEU A 99 11.31 8.59 3.83
N ILE A 100 10.17 8.73 3.17
CA ILE A 100 9.34 9.94 3.25
C ILE A 100 8.36 9.73 4.38
N HIS A 101 8.39 10.61 5.37
CA HIS A 101 7.42 10.67 6.45
C HIS A 101 6.30 11.67 6.09
N PHE A 102 5.05 11.25 6.20
CA PHE A 102 3.88 12.10 6.02
C PHE A 102 3.30 12.51 7.37
N PRO A 103 2.74 13.71 7.48
CA PRO A 103 2.66 14.73 6.44
C PRO A 103 3.96 15.52 6.22
N ASN A 104 4.91 15.49 7.16
CA ASN A 104 6.13 16.29 7.16
C ASN A 104 7.36 15.40 7.00
N ASP A 105 8.08 15.55 5.90
CA ASP A 105 9.25 14.74 5.54
C ASP A 105 10.41 14.86 6.58
N ASP A 106 10.47 15.95 7.33
CA ASP A 106 11.48 16.21 8.36
C ASP A 106 10.97 15.99 9.81
N PHE A 107 9.84 15.36 10.00
CA PHE A 107 9.17 15.16 11.32
C PHE A 107 8.85 16.49 12.06
N GLY A 108 8.91 17.63 11.39
CA GLY A 108 8.80 18.95 12.02
C GLY A 108 10.03 19.34 12.86
N LEU A 109 11.15 18.63 12.72
CA LEU A 109 12.36 18.86 13.53
C LEU A 109 13.18 20.06 13.06
N SER A 110 13.04 20.48 11.79
CA SER A 110 13.79 21.64 11.25
C SER A 110 13.35 22.97 11.83
N GLY A 111 12.16 23.04 12.45
CA GLY A 111 11.53 24.30 12.87
C GLY A 111 11.09 25.19 11.71
N GLN A 112 11.20 24.72 10.47
CA GLN A 112 10.65 25.38 9.29
C GLN A 112 9.14 25.14 9.19
N ALA A 113 8.43 26.07 8.53
CA ALA A 113 7.04 25.84 8.21
C ALA A 113 6.93 24.59 7.34
N PRO A 114 6.00 23.65 7.65
CA PRO A 114 5.82 22.46 6.85
C PRO A 114 5.45 22.81 5.40
N ASP A 115 5.93 22.01 4.46
CA ASP A 115 5.46 22.09 3.07
C ASP A 115 3.94 21.84 3.07
N PRO A 116 3.10 22.76 2.55
CA PRO A 116 1.66 22.60 2.55
C PRO A 116 1.17 21.34 1.84
N MET A 117 1.96 20.76 0.94
CA MET A 117 1.69 19.49 0.26
C MET A 117 2.47 18.32 0.87
N GLY A 118 3.32 18.57 1.85
CA GLY A 118 4.08 17.54 2.56
C GLY A 118 4.88 16.64 1.63
N GLY A 119 4.87 15.34 1.88
CA GLY A 119 5.58 14.34 1.08
C GLY A 119 5.11 14.25 -0.39
N PHE A 120 3.91 14.76 -0.74
CA PHE A 120 3.43 14.78 -2.14
C PHE A 120 4.29 15.68 -3.03
N SER A 121 4.90 16.74 -2.49
CA SER A 121 5.88 17.55 -3.24
C SER A 121 7.10 16.74 -3.68
N VAL A 122 7.49 15.73 -2.92
CA VAL A 122 8.56 14.80 -3.31
C VAL A 122 8.09 13.91 -4.46
N MET A 123 6.88 13.34 -4.36
CA MET A 123 6.31 12.51 -5.43
C MET A 123 6.15 13.30 -6.73
N ALA A 124 5.71 14.56 -6.66
CA ALA A 124 5.60 15.44 -7.83
C ALA A 124 6.96 15.63 -8.53
N ARG A 125 8.03 15.92 -7.78
CA ARG A 125 9.39 16.04 -8.34
C ARG A 125 9.89 14.73 -8.96
N GLN A 126 9.57 13.57 -8.38
CA GLN A 126 9.90 12.27 -8.98
C GLN A 126 9.21 12.09 -10.34
N ILE A 127 7.91 12.43 -10.44
CA ILE A 127 7.16 12.39 -11.70
C ILE A 127 7.76 13.33 -12.74
N GLU A 128 8.05 14.58 -12.39
CA GLU A 128 8.66 15.58 -13.28
C GLU A 128 10.06 15.16 -13.78
N GLY A 129 10.78 14.38 -12.97
CA GLY A 129 12.12 13.87 -13.29
C GLY A 129 12.14 12.67 -14.24
N ALA A 130 11.01 12.03 -14.50
CA ALA A 130 10.91 10.82 -15.31
C ALA A 130 11.41 11.01 -16.75
N ARG A 131 11.93 9.92 -17.36
CA ARG A 131 12.49 9.93 -18.73
C ARG A 131 11.80 8.96 -19.67
N HIS A 132 11.16 7.93 -19.17
CA HIS A 132 10.58 6.86 -19.98
C HIS A 132 9.17 6.49 -19.53
N GLU A 133 8.98 6.29 -18.22
CA GLU A 133 7.74 5.75 -17.69
C GLU A 133 7.46 6.23 -16.27
N VAL A 134 6.19 6.54 -16.02
CA VAL A 134 5.64 6.73 -14.67
C VAL A 134 4.53 5.72 -14.47
N LEU A 135 4.65 4.87 -13.46
CA LEU A 135 3.59 3.98 -13.00
C LEU A 135 3.17 4.38 -11.60
N LEU A 136 1.92 4.74 -11.42
CA LEU A 136 1.36 5.08 -10.12
C LEU A 136 0.12 4.23 -9.87
N ALA A 137 0.14 3.45 -8.79
CA ALA A 137 -1.04 2.78 -8.28
C ALA A 137 -1.40 3.35 -6.91
N ASN A 138 -2.67 3.66 -6.73
CA ASN A 138 -3.18 4.11 -5.44
C ASN A 138 -4.62 3.65 -5.22
N MET A 139 -5.01 3.49 -3.96
CA MET A 139 -6.39 3.15 -3.63
C MET A 139 -7.32 4.35 -3.80
N LEU A 140 -6.85 5.54 -3.42
CA LEU A 140 -7.63 6.78 -3.38
C LEU A 140 -6.96 7.87 -4.21
N TRP A 141 -7.79 8.73 -4.78
CA TRP A 141 -7.39 10.02 -5.34
C TRP A 141 -8.50 11.02 -5.02
N ASP A 142 -8.25 11.85 -4.03
CA ASP A 142 -9.24 12.81 -3.56
C ASP A 142 -9.50 13.91 -4.57
N ASP A 143 -10.77 14.31 -4.60
CA ASP A 143 -11.25 15.44 -5.38
C ASP A 143 -11.09 16.77 -4.61
N GLY A 144 -11.15 17.89 -5.31
CA GLY A 144 -11.08 19.24 -4.72
C GLY A 144 -9.86 20.04 -5.17
N ALA A 145 -9.99 21.37 -5.11
CA ALA A 145 -8.98 22.30 -5.63
C ALA A 145 -7.64 22.24 -4.84
N ASP A 146 -7.72 21.97 -3.54
CA ASP A 146 -6.54 21.90 -2.67
C ASP A 146 -6.08 20.46 -2.41
N SER A 147 -6.58 19.47 -3.18
CA SER A 147 -6.21 18.09 -3.00
C SER A 147 -4.78 17.82 -3.47
N PRO A 148 -4.05 16.86 -2.85
CA PRO A 148 -2.72 16.50 -3.30
C PRO A 148 -2.71 15.96 -4.75
N GLY A 149 -3.85 15.46 -5.23
CA GLY A 149 -4.03 15.02 -6.60
C GLY A 149 -3.82 16.14 -7.62
N VAL A 150 -4.21 17.39 -7.30
CA VAL A 150 -3.98 18.55 -8.17
C VAL A 150 -2.49 18.78 -8.41
N LEU A 151 -1.67 18.70 -7.36
CA LEU A 151 -0.22 18.82 -7.48
C LEU A 151 0.36 17.74 -8.40
N LEU A 152 -0.07 16.49 -8.23
CA LEU A 152 0.41 15.38 -9.05
C LEU A 152 -0.08 15.49 -10.51
N ALA A 153 -1.30 15.97 -10.74
CA ALA A 153 -1.80 16.26 -12.08
C ALA A 153 -0.99 17.35 -12.77
N HIS A 154 -0.60 18.41 -12.05
CA HIS A 154 0.30 19.44 -12.56
C HIS A 154 1.71 18.90 -12.86
N ALA A 155 2.25 18.00 -12.02
CA ALA A 155 3.54 17.33 -12.29
C ALA A 155 3.48 16.53 -13.61
N VAL A 156 2.38 15.82 -13.87
CA VAL A 156 2.15 15.13 -15.16
C VAL A 156 2.06 16.14 -16.33
N ALA A 157 1.38 17.26 -16.12
CA ALA A 157 1.29 18.32 -17.15
C ALA A 157 2.66 18.94 -17.46
N GLN A 158 3.50 19.19 -16.45
CA GLN A 158 4.88 19.69 -16.63
C GLN A 158 5.75 18.65 -17.35
N LEU A 159 5.65 17.37 -16.99
CA LEU A 159 6.33 16.29 -17.69
C LEU A 159 5.93 16.23 -19.17
N ARG A 160 4.61 16.31 -19.47
CA ARG A 160 4.09 16.38 -20.84
C ARG A 160 4.66 17.59 -21.60
N GLN A 161 4.73 18.75 -20.96
CA GLN A 161 5.33 19.95 -21.55
C GLN A 161 6.81 19.76 -21.84
N ALA A 162 7.55 19.12 -20.93
CA ALA A 162 8.96 18.80 -21.14
C ALA A 162 9.18 17.86 -22.34
N VAL A 163 8.29 16.87 -22.56
CA VAL A 163 8.33 16.01 -23.74
C VAL A 163 8.11 16.82 -25.02
N ALA A 164 7.17 17.77 -25.00
CA ALA A 164 6.90 18.64 -26.14
C ALA A 164 8.06 19.58 -26.49
N GLN A 165 8.72 20.13 -25.46
CA GLN A 165 9.81 21.13 -25.63
C GLN A 165 11.16 20.48 -25.90
N HIS A 166 11.39 19.28 -25.39
CA HIS A 166 12.68 18.57 -25.40
C HIS A 166 12.54 17.12 -25.85
N PRO A 167 11.98 16.86 -27.06
CA PRO A 167 11.73 15.47 -27.52
C PRO A 167 13.02 14.63 -27.61
N GLU A 168 14.17 15.28 -27.79
CA GLU A 168 15.48 14.62 -27.79
C GLU A 168 15.85 13.96 -26.45
N ARG A 169 15.25 14.41 -25.35
CA ARG A 169 15.42 13.83 -24.01
C ARG A 169 14.54 12.61 -23.77
N TYR A 170 13.59 12.37 -24.67
CA TYR A 170 12.59 11.30 -24.61
C TYR A 170 12.56 10.48 -25.91
N PRO A 171 13.70 9.87 -26.30
CA PRO A 171 13.83 9.22 -27.63
C PRO A 171 12.89 8.01 -27.81
N GLN A 172 12.45 7.41 -26.69
CA GLN A 172 11.48 6.30 -26.68
C GLN A 172 10.06 6.76 -26.32
N GLY A 173 9.87 8.08 -26.16
CA GLY A 173 8.64 8.65 -25.62
C GLY A 173 8.55 8.58 -24.10
N MET A 174 7.42 9.07 -23.57
CA MET A 174 7.05 9.07 -22.18
C MET A 174 5.68 8.44 -22.02
N THR A 175 5.57 7.46 -21.14
CA THR A 175 4.29 6.83 -20.81
C THR A 175 3.95 7.03 -19.35
N VAL A 176 2.79 7.59 -19.06
CA VAL A 176 2.23 7.73 -17.71
C VAL A 176 1.03 6.80 -17.55
N ARG A 177 1.08 5.89 -16.57
CA ARG A 177 -0.03 4.99 -16.23
C ARG A 177 -0.46 5.19 -14.78
N LEU A 178 -1.72 5.55 -14.60
CA LEU A 178 -2.31 5.74 -13.28
C LEU A 178 -3.42 4.71 -13.07
N MET A 179 -3.36 3.96 -11.96
CA MET A 179 -4.32 2.90 -11.63
C MET A 179 -4.90 3.12 -10.24
N PHE A 180 -6.23 3.03 -10.15
CA PHE A 180 -6.95 3.28 -8.90
C PHE A 180 -7.75 2.06 -8.44
N GLY A 181 -7.93 1.98 -7.11
CA GLY A 181 -8.78 0.97 -6.49
C GLY A 181 -10.25 1.38 -6.52
N ASN A 182 -11.12 0.38 -6.31
CA ASN A 182 -12.54 0.59 -6.03
C ASN A 182 -12.70 0.83 -4.52
N SER A 183 -12.43 2.04 -4.04
CA SER A 183 -12.65 2.34 -2.64
C SER A 183 -14.12 2.66 -2.36
N VAL A 184 -14.68 1.98 -1.38
CA VAL A 184 -16.01 2.30 -0.87
C VAL A 184 -15.83 3.25 0.32
N ARG A 185 -16.03 4.54 0.09
CA ARG A 185 -16.04 5.56 1.14
C ARG A 185 -17.49 5.97 1.45
N LEU A 186 -17.74 6.46 2.66
CA LEU A 186 -19.08 6.87 3.07
C LEU A 186 -19.64 8.02 2.20
N ASP A 187 -18.77 8.92 1.74
CA ASP A 187 -19.09 10.04 0.85
C ASP A 187 -19.26 9.63 -0.63
N THR A 188 -18.70 8.48 -1.01
CA THR A 188 -18.73 7.95 -2.38
C THR A 188 -19.24 6.50 -2.45
N LEU A 189 -20.04 6.08 -1.47
CA LEU A 189 -20.58 4.71 -1.33
C LEU A 189 -21.23 4.18 -2.61
N LEU A 190 -21.80 5.06 -3.44
CA LEU A 190 -22.48 4.72 -4.68
C LEU A 190 -21.61 4.88 -5.93
N ASP A 191 -20.36 5.33 -5.78
CA ASP A 191 -19.43 5.51 -6.89
C ASP A 191 -18.04 4.89 -6.61
N PRO A 192 -17.88 3.58 -6.81
CA PRO A 192 -16.60 2.90 -6.62
C PRO A 192 -15.51 3.37 -7.58
N THR A 193 -15.87 4.13 -8.61
CA THR A 193 -14.94 4.66 -9.62
C THR A 193 -14.58 6.13 -9.38
N SER A 194 -14.95 6.70 -8.24
CA SER A 194 -14.72 8.11 -7.93
C SER A 194 -13.25 8.54 -8.13
N SER A 195 -12.29 7.74 -7.65
CA SER A 195 -10.86 8.06 -7.74
C SER A 195 -10.35 8.22 -9.17
N VAL A 196 -10.70 7.30 -10.10
CA VAL A 196 -10.25 7.41 -11.50
C VAL A 196 -10.87 8.61 -12.19
N TYR A 197 -12.12 8.95 -11.90
CA TYR A 197 -12.76 10.12 -12.47
C TYR A 197 -12.28 11.45 -11.85
N SER A 198 -11.93 11.45 -10.56
CA SER A 198 -11.29 12.61 -9.91
C SER A 198 -9.91 12.89 -10.51
N ALA A 199 -9.08 11.85 -10.69
CA ALA A 199 -7.80 11.98 -11.37
C ALA A 199 -7.95 12.48 -12.82
N ALA A 200 -8.88 11.89 -13.58
CA ALA A 200 -9.16 12.29 -14.95
C ALA A 200 -9.60 13.77 -15.05
N ARG A 201 -10.45 14.22 -14.10
CA ARG A 201 -10.88 15.63 -14.04
C ARG A 201 -9.71 16.56 -13.79
N GLN A 202 -8.89 16.29 -12.77
CA GLN A 202 -7.76 17.15 -12.40
C GLN A 202 -6.67 17.18 -13.50
N LEU A 203 -6.45 16.07 -14.19
CA LEU A 203 -5.57 16.02 -15.36
C LEU A 203 -6.09 16.92 -16.51
N LEU A 204 -7.39 16.87 -16.81
CA LEU A 204 -7.99 17.78 -17.79
C LEU A 204 -7.88 19.25 -17.37
N GLU A 205 -8.14 19.56 -16.10
CA GLU A 205 -7.99 20.90 -15.52
C GLU A 205 -6.53 21.39 -15.59
N ALA A 206 -5.55 20.48 -15.44
CA ALA A 206 -4.13 20.75 -15.64
C ALA A 206 -3.71 20.85 -17.13
N GLY A 207 -4.63 20.65 -18.07
CA GLY A 207 -4.37 20.75 -19.51
C GLY A 207 -3.79 19.49 -20.16
N VAL A 208 -3.96 18.31 -19.52
CA VAL A 208 -3.53 17.02 -20.08
C VAL A 208 -4.74 16.33 -20.74
N PRO A 209 -4.74 16.15 -22.08
CA PRO A 209 -5.81 15.44 -22.76
C PRO A 209 -5.88 13.97 -22.36
N LEU A 210 -7.10 13.42 -22.24
CA LEU A 210 -7.32 12.00 -21.91
C LEU A 210 -7.40 11.09 -23.15
N SER A 211 -7.37 11.67 -24.34
CA SER A 211 -7.39 10.96 -25.63
C SER A 211 -6.71 11.82 -26.70
N ASN A 212 -6.10 11.16 -27.69
CA ASN A 212 -5.48 11.79 -28.86
C ASN A 212 -4.59 13.01 -28.50
N ASP A 213 -3.64 12.80 -27.57
CA ASP A 213 -2.72 13.87 -27.18
C ASP A 213 -1.91 14.37 -28.39
N PRO A 214 -1.94 15.68 -28.71
CA PRO A 214 -1.18 16.22 -29.83
C PRO A 214 0.35 16.21 -29.60
N VAL A 215 0.82 16.03 -28.37
CA VAL A 215 2.25 15.92 -28.05
C VAL A 215 2.77 14.55 -28.47
N LYS A 216 3.55 14.52 -29.54
CA LYS A 216 4.16 13.27 -30.03
C LYS A 216 5.11 12.70 -28.98
N GLY A 217 4.96 11.41 -28.73
CA GLY A 217 5.81 10.70 -27.76
C GLY A 217 5.33 10.81 -26.31
N PHE A 218 4.18 11.44 -26.04
CA PHE A 218 3.56 11.40 -24.73
C PHE A 218 2.30 10.52 -24.76
N THR A 219 2.17 9.64 -23.79
CA THR A 219 1.01 8.74 -23.63
C THR A 219 0.54 8.76 -22.18
N LEU A 220 -0.76 8.99 -21.97
CA LEU A 220 -1.42 8.90 -20.68
C LEU A 220 -2.47 7.77 -20.71
N GLU A 221 -2.44 6.89 -19.74
CA GLU A 221 -3.42 5.83 -19.57
C GLU A 221 -3.92 5.81 -18.12
N LEU A 222 -5.23 5.74 -17.96
CA LEU A 222 -5.91 5.66 -16.67
C LEU A 222 -6.66 4.34 -16.57
N ALA A 223 -6.60 3.69 -15.41
CA ALA A 223 -7.34 2.47 -15.16
C ALA A 223 -7.96 2.44 -13.76
N ASN A 224 -9.04 1.69 -13.62
CA ASN A 224 -9.68 1.39 -12.36
C ASN A 224 -9.71 -0.12 -12.14
N TYR A 225 -9.26 -0.58 -10.98
CA TYR A 225 -9.27 -2.00 -10.64
C TYR A 225 -10.69 -2.56 -10.70
N THR A 226 -10.86 -3.77 -11.25
CA THR A 226 -12.19 -4.29 -11.57
C THR A 226 -13.00 -4.66 -10.34
N TYR A 227 -12.34 -5.21 -9.30
CA TYR A 227 -13.03 -5.79 -8.15
C TYR A 227 -13.21 -4.77 -7.03
N ALA A 228 -14.42 -4.68 -6.51
CA ALA A 228 -14.72 -3.91 -5.31
C ALA A 228 -14.23 -4.65 -4.04
N TYR A 229 -14.20 -5.99 -4.10
CA TYR A 229 -13.59 -6.83 -3.07
C TYR A 229 -13.14 -8.17 -3.68
N PRO A 230 -11.92 -8.64 -3.41
CA PRO A 230 -10.85 -7.86 -2.78
C PRO A 230 -10.39 -6.71 -3.68
N HIS A 231 -10.32 -5.50 -3.13
CA HIS A 231 -9.93 -4.32 -3.91
C HIS A 231 -8.42 -4.15 -4.01
N ASN A 232 -7.99 -3.27 -4.91
CA ASN A 232 -6.61 -2.87 -5.00
C ASN A 232 -6.24 -1.94 -3.83
N HIS A 233 -5.30 -2.39 -3.00
CA HIS A 233 -4.79 -1.62 -1.87
C HIS A 233 -3.32 -1.19 -2.06
N LEU A 234 -2.80 -1.33 -3.29
CA LEU A 234 -1.46 -0.88 -3.65
C LEU A 234 -1.32 0.63 -3.51
N LYS A 235 -0.18 1.06 -3.03
CA LYS A 235 0.28 2.45 -3.03
C LYS A 235 1.73 2.43 -3.48
N LEU A 236 1.92 2.61 -4.79
CA LEU A 236 3.25 2.57 -5.40
C LEU A 236 3.44 3.71 -6.40
N LEU A 237 4.69 4.13 -6.52
CA LEU A 237 5.18 4.98 -7.61
C LEU A 237 6.43 4.33 -8.18
N VAL A 238 6.48 4.13 -9.49
CA VAL A 238 7.67 3.65 -10.19
C VAL A 238 8.06 4.68 -11.24
N ILE A 239 9.33 5.03 -11.26
CA ILE A 239 9.92 5.94 -12.24
C ILE A 239 10.93 5.16 -13.07
N ASP A 240 10.71 5.14 -14.37
CA ASP A 240 11.61 4.58 -15.38
C ASP A 240 12.00 3.10 -15.16
N GLY A 241 11.19 2.36 -14.35
CA GLY A 241 11.49 0.98 -13.95
C GLY A 241 12.79 0.82 -13.16
N GLN A 242 13.32 1.91 -12.61
CA GLN A 242 14.57 1.94 -11.86
C GLN A 242 14.43 2.51 -10.44
N GLU A 243 13.50 3.43 -10.23
CA GLU A 243 13.17 3.93 -8.90
C GLU A 243 11.77 3.49 -8.52
N THR A 244 11.61 3.02 -7.29
CA THR A 244 10.33 2.55 -6.77
C THR A 244 10.07 3.10 -5.39
N ALA A 245 8.84 3.55 -5.16
CA ALA A 245 8.36 3.91 -3.84
C ALA A 245 7.12 3.10 -3.48
N ALA A 246 7.06 2.58 -2.24
CA ALA A 246 5.90 1.88 -1.71
C ALA A 246 5.66 2.22 -0.24
N GLY A 247 4.38 2.23 0.15
CA GLY A 247 3.99 2.56 1.52
C GLY A 247 2.49 2.48 1.76
N GLY A 248 2.00 3.16 2.80
CA GLY A 248 0.59 3.23 3.15
C GLY A 248 -0.15 4.44 2.55
N VAL A 249 0.56 5.40 1.96
CA VAL A 249 0.07 6.74 1.63
C VAL A 249 -1.00 6.74 0.54
N ASN A 250 -2.20 7.21 0.88
CA ASN A 250 -3.24 7.52 -0.10
C ASN A 250 -3.08 8.94 -0.65
N ILE A 251 -3.47 9.18 -1.90
CA ILE A 251 -3.52 10.53 -2.47
C ILE A 251 -4.78 11.22 -1.94
N SER A 252 -4.68 11.68 -0.71
CA SER A 252 -5.80 12.15 0.10
C SER A 252 -5.40 13.30 1.00
N PHE A 253 -6.36 14.19 1.26
CA PHE A 253 -6.24 15.24 2.28
C PHE A 253 -5.80 14.72 3.65
N PHE A 254 -6.11 13.48 4.00
CA PHE A 254 -5.75 12.89 5.29
C PHE A 254 -4.26 13.02 5.59
N HIS A 255 -3.42 12.86 4.56
CA HIS A 255 -1.96 12.91 4.66
C HIS A 255 -1.35 14.31 4.43
N LEU A 256 -2.17 15.36 4.34
CA LEU A 256 -1.68 16.73 4.34
C LEU A 256 -1.51 17.27 5.77
N PRO A 257 -0.59 18.22 5.98
CA PRO A 257 -0.49 18.94 7.26
C PRO A 257 -1.84 19.56 7.65
N ALA A 258 -2.17 19.59 8.94
CA ALA A 258 -3.39 20.23 9.43
C ALA A 258 -3.41 21.76 9.17
N SER A 259 -2.26 22.35 8.84
CA SER A 259 -2.15 23.74 8.38
C SER A 259 -2.64 23.94 6.94
N SER A 260 -2.80 22.85 6.17
CA SER A 260 -3.28 22.88 4.78
C SER A 260 -4.80 22.72 4.75
N PRO A 261 -5.51 23.31 3.76
CA PRO A 261 -6.95 23.15 3.63
C PRO A 261 -7.36 21.68 3.58
N GLY A 262 -8.19 21.24 4.53
CA GLY A 262 -8.66 19.86 4.62
C GLY A 262 -7.64 18.85 5.15
N GLY A 263 -6.41 19.26 5.46
CA GLY A 263 -5.37 18.38 6.00
C GLY A 263 -5.69 17.87 7.40
N LEU A 264 -5.34 16.62 7.69
CA LEU A 264 -5.65 15.94 8.96
C LEU A 264 -4.42 15.45 9.73
N ASP A 265 -3.19 15.70 9.27
CA ASP A 265 -1.96 15.20 9.89
C ASP A 265 -1.89 13.66 10.03
N LEU A 266 -2.53 12.90 9.16
CA LEU A 266 -2.47 11.45 9.21
C LEU A 266 -1.04 10.98 8.88
N THR A 267 -0.37 10.37 9.85
CA THR A 267 1.01 9.89 9.70
C THR A 267 1.07 8.64 8.83
N ASP A 268 2.02 8.61 7.91
CA ASP A 268 2.33 7.43 7.08
C ASP A 268 3.76 7.48 6.54
N LEU A 269 4.19 6.38 5.92
CA LEU A 269 5.52 6.24 5.35
C LEU A 269 5.47 5.84 3.87
N LEU A 270 6.47 6.32 3.12
CA LEU A 270 6.75 5.89 1.76
C LEU A 270 8.26 5.61 1.61
N LEU A 271 8.63 4.34 1.46
CA LEU A 271 10.02 3.91 1.25
C LEU A 271 10.36 3.99 -0.23
N THR A 272 11.41 4.74 -0.57
CA THR A 272 11.92 4.87 -1.94
C THR A 272 13.28 4.19 -2.07
N LEU A 273 13.37 3.26 -3.01
CA LEU A 273 14.57 2.51 -3.39
C LEU A 273 14.85 2.68 -4.88
N ARG A 274 16.12 2.53 -5.27
CA ARG A 274 16.55 2.55 -6.67
C ARG A 274 17.35 1.29 -6.99
N GLY A 275 17.17 0.75 -8.20
CA GLY A 275 17.88 -0.42 -8.67
C GLY A 275 16.95 -1.57 -9.09
N PRO A 276 17.48 -2.81 -9.18
CA PRO A 276 16.78 -3.97 -9.74
C PRO A 276 15.42 -4.26 -9.10
N VAL A 277 15.22 -3.99 -7.80
CA VAL A 277 13.93 -4.21 -7.11
C VAL A 277 12.77 -3.47 -7.75
N ALA A 278 13.02 -2.35 -8.44
CA ALA A 278 11.97 -1.61 -9.15
C ALA A 278 11.27 -2.48 -10.21
N ARG A 279 11.97 -3.45 -10.80
CA ARG A 279 11.38 -4.41 -11.76
C ARG A 279 10.36 -5.34 -11.12
N ASN A 280 10.55 -5.70 -9.86
CA ASN A 280 9.53 -6.44 -9.11
C ASN A 280 8.27 -5.58 -8.90
N THR A 281 8.42 -4.29 -8.61
CA THR A 281 7.28 -3.36 -8.49
C THR A 281 6.56 -3.15 -9.82
N VAL A 282 7.31 -3.05 -10.94
CA VAL A 282 6.72 -3.02 -12.30
C VAL A 282 5.88 -4.27 -12.55
N ALA A 283 6.38 -5.45 -12.14
CA ALA A 283 5.64 -6.72 -12.27
C ALA A 283 4.32 -6.70 -11.48
N ALA A 284 4.36 -6.26 -10.24
CA ALA A 284 3.18 -6.14 -9.37
C ALA A 284 2.15 -5.14 -9.95
N PHE A 285 2.61 -3.98 -10.41
CA PHE A 285 1.76 -2.99 -11.07
C PHE A 285 1.10 -3.60 -12.32
N ARG A 286 1.89 -4.25 -13.18
CA ARG A 286 1.39 -4.83 -14.43
C ARG A 286 0.37 -5.95 -14.20
N ASP A 287 0.60 -6.84 -13.24
CA ASP A 287 -0.36 -7.88 -12.85
C ASP A 287 -1.69 -7.26 -12.40
N SER A 288 -1.64 -6.22 -11.57
CA SER A 288 -2.83 -5.49 -11.13
C SER A 288 -3.51 -4.72 -12.27
N TRP A 289 -2.73 -4.20 -13.22
CA TRP A 289 -3.25 -3.53 -14.41
C TRP A 289 -4.09 -4.47 -15.29
N LEU A 290 -3.66 -5.72 -15.43
CA LEU A 290 -4.40 -6.75 -16.16
C LEU A 290 -5.77 -7.06 -15.55
N LEU A 291 -5.93 -6.82 -14.26
CA LEU A 291 -7.18 -6.98 -13.52
C LEU A 291 -7.98 -5.67 -13.43
N SER A 292 -7.62 -4.68 -14.22
CA SER A 292 -8.23 -3.35 -14.22
C SER A 292 -9.00 -3.10 -15.52
N ARG A 293 -9.85 -2.07 -15.50
CA ARG A 293 -10.54 -1.52 -16.67
C ARG A 293 -9.92 -0.18 -17.04
N SER A 294 -9.58 0.00 -18.30
CA SER A 294 -9.04 1.25 -18.81
C SER A 294 -10.14 2.28 -18.99
N LEU A 295 -9.88 3.53 -18.58
CA LEU A 295 -10.75 4.66 -18.89
C LEU A 295 -10.50 5.08 -20.34
N ARG A 296 -11.55 5.01 -21.17
CA ARG A 296 -11.52 5.44 -22.57
C ARG A 296 -12.47 6.60 -22.76
N CYS A 297 -11.96 7.70 -23.29
CA CYS A 297 -12.69 8.95 -23.50
C CYS A 297 -12.83 9.28 -25.00
N GLN A 298 -13.91 9.96 -25.35
CA GLN A 298 -14.08 10.55 -26.67
C GLN A 298 -13.04 11.67 -26.86
N GLU A 299 -12.71 11.96 -28.13
CA GLU A 299 -11.84 13.07 -28.49
C GLU A 299 -12.43 14.39 -28.04
N GLY A 300 -11.59 15.27 -27.47
CA GLY A 300 -12.03 16.59 -27.03
C GLY A 300 -12.95 16.58 -25.79
N VAL A 301 -12.95 15.48 -25.00
CA VAL A 301 -13.72 15.41 -23.76
C VAL A 301 -13.39 16.60 -22.84
N THR A 302 -14.44 17.19 -22.27
CA THR A 302 -14.32 18.28 -21.30
C THR A 302 -14.67 17.80 -19.89
N VAL A 303 -14.26 18.57 -18.88
CA VAL A 303 -14.60 18.28 -17.49
C VAL A 303 -16.11 18.08 -17.28
N ALA A 304 -16.93 18.94 -17.86
CA ALA A 304 -18.39 18.88 -17.73
C ALA A 304 -19.02 17.63 -18.39
N ALA A 305 -18.32 17.06 -19.37
CA ALA A 305 -18.79 15.90 -20.14
C ALA A 305 -18.14 14.58 -19.72
N LEU A 306 -17.17 14.62 -18.79
CA LEU A 306 -16.29 13.51 -18.43
C LEU A 306 -17.04 12.20 -18.17
N ARG A 307 -18.07 12.23 -17.33
CA ARG A 307 -18.86 11.03 -17.00
C ARG A 307 -19.73 10.53 -18.15
N ARG A 308 -20.09 11.39 -19.10
CA ARG A 308 -20.89 11.04 -20.26
C ARG A 308 -20.02 10.49 -21.39
N ASP A 309 -18.86 11.10 -21.61
CA ASP A 309 -18.02 10.88 -22.78
C ASP A 309 -16.82 9.95 -22.50
N CYS A 310 -16.68 9.46 -21.25
CA CYS A 310 -15.70 8.44 -20.86
C CYS A 310 -16.39 7.20 -20.30
N ALA A 311 -15.83 6.04 -20.59
CA ALA A 311 -16.29 4.76 -20.07
C ALA A 311 -15.11 3.88 -19.64
N LEU A 312 -15.33 3.04 -18.62
CA LEU A 312 -14.40 1.99 -18.23
C LEU A 312 -14.64 0.75 -19.10
N VAL A 313 -13.63 0.36 -19.86
CA VAL A 313 -13.63 -0.80 -20.74
C VAL A 313 -12.57 -1.79 -20.31
N ASP A 314 -12.77 -3.07 -20.58
CA ASP A 314 -11.77 -4.09 -20.28
C ASP A 314 -10.45 -3.77 -20.97
N ALA A 315 -9.33 -3.91 -20.24
CA ALA A 315 -8.02 -3.44 -20.70
C ALA A 315 -7.49 -4.21 -21.94
N GLY A 316 -8.10 -5.33 -22.30
CA GLY A 316 -7.68 -6.14 -23.44
C GLY A 316 -6.37 -6.88 -23.18
N SER A 317 -5.37 -6.66 -24.03
CA SER A 317 -4.04 -7.25 -23.88
C SER A 317 -3.20 -6.50 -22.83
N PRO A 318 -2.25 -7.19 -22.15
CA PRO A 318 -1.27 -6.52 -21.34
C PRO A 318 -0.46 -5.53 -22.21
N TYR A 319 -0.17 -4.34 -21.66
CA TYR A 319 0.70 -3.40 -22.36
C TYR A 319 2.11 -4.01 -22.56
N PRO A 320 2.83 -3.67 -23.65
CA PRO A 320 4.17 -4.18 -23.88
C PRO A 320 5.10 -3.79 -22.73
N LEU A 321 6.03 -4.67 -22.39
CA LEU A 321 7.11 -4.33 -21.48
C LEU A 321 8.01 -3.28 -22.10
N PHE A 322 8.24 -2.21 -21.34
CA PHE A 322 9.11 -1.13 -21.77
C PHE A 322 10.60 -1.53 -21.67
N TYR A 323 10.92 -2.37 -20.70
CA TYR A 323 12.29 -2.73 -20.35
C TYR A 323 12.62 -4.15 -20.83
N THR A 324 13.44 -4.26 -21.86
CA THR A 324 13.96 -5.53 -22.37
C THR A 324 15.40 -5.83 -21.89
N ALA A 325 16.11 -4.77 -21.43
CA ALA A 325 17.45 -4.92 -20.88
C ALA A 325 17.41 -5.33 -19.39
N PRO A 326 18.41 -6.02 -18.86
CA PRO A 326 18.58 -6.24 -17.44
C PRO A 326 18.57 -4.91 -16.67
N PRO A 327 18.05 -4.88 -15.45
CA PRO A 327 18.09 -3.67 -14.63
C PRO A 327 19.53 -3.34 -14.23
N GLU A 328 19.84 -2.04 -14.18
CA GLU A 328 21.14 -1.57 -13.75
C GLU A 328 21.30 -1.66 -12.23
N SER A 329 22.50 -1.97 -11.76
CA SER A 329 22.84 -1.90 -10.35
C SER A 329 23.07 -0.43 -9.97
N GLU A 330 22.43 0.03 -8.91
CA GLU A 330 22.52 1.41 -8.40
C GLU A 330 23.26 1.49 -7.05
N GLY A 331 23.57 0.34 -6.43
CA GLY A 331 24.22 0.28 -5.14
C GLY A 331 24.59 -1.13 -4.71
N ASN A 332 24.84 -1.30 -3.41
CA ASN A 332 25.29 -2.56 -2.83
C ASN A 332 24.29 -3.18 -1.85
N SER A 333 23.12 -2.59 -1.71
CA SER A 333 22.14 -3.03 -0.72
C SER A 333 21.23 -4.11 -1.29
N ARG A 334 20.67 -4.91 -0.40
CA ARG A 334 19.61 -5.84 -0.74
C ARG A 334 18.25 -5.21 -0.51
N ALA A 335 17.34 -5.50 -1.46
CA ALA A 335 15.95 -5.10 -1.36
C ALA A 335 15.04 -6.17 -1.96
N TYR A 336 13.82 -6.27 -1.42
CA TYR A 336 12.84 -7.29 -1.76
C TYR A 336 11.49 -6.64 -2.00
N GLY A 337 10.84 -6.98 -3.10
CA GLY A 337 9.46 -6.64 -3.37
C GLY A 337 8.55 -7.80 -2.99
N LEU A 338 7.65 -7.59 -2.07
CA LEU A 338 6.69 -8.59 -1.58
C LEU A 338 5.31 -8.22 -2.09
N TYR A 339 4.82 -8.97 -3.05
CA TYR A 339 3.52 -8.78 -3.68
C TYR A 339 2.54 -9.86 -3.29
N ARG A 340 1.29 -9.48 -3.11
CA ARG A 340 0.18 -10.41 -2.96
C ARG A 340 -1.10 -9.88 -3.59
N ARG A 341 -1.95 -10.77 -4.04
CA ARG A 341 -3.37 -10.57 -4.36
C ARG A 341 -4.13 -11.90 -4.25
N ALA A 342 -5.44 -11.87 -4.39
CA ALA A 342 -6.21 -13.11 -4.49
C ALA A 342 -5.65 -14.03 -5.61
N GLY A 343 -5.35 -15.28 -5.26
CA GLY A 343 -4.71 -16.26 -6.16
C GLY A 343 -3.19 -16.13 -6.32
N TYR A 344 -2.55 -15.20 -5.61
CA TYR A 344 -1.09 -15.06 -5.54
C TYR A 344 -0.69 -14.54 -4.16
N GLU A 345 -0.22 -15.41 -3.28
CA GLU A 345 -0.10 -15.18 -1.84
C GLU A 345 1.34 -15.26 -1.33
N THR A 346 2.34 -14.90 -2.16
CA THR A 346 3.77 -15.03 -1.80
C THR A 346 4.13 -14.22 -0.56
N GLN A 347 3.58 -13.01 -0.41
CA GLN A 347 3.82 -12.18 0.76
C GLN A 347 3.24 -12.80 2.04
N ASP A 348 2.15 -13.55 1.94
CA ASP A 348 1.49 -14.19 3.09
C ASP A 348 2.38 -15.26 3.75
N ALA A 349 3.35 -15.83 3.02
CA ALA A 349 4.36 -16.74 3.55
C ALA A 349 5.65 -16.00 3.95
N ALA A 350 6.10 -15.02 3.17
CA ALA A 350 7.37 -14.33 3.37
C ALA A 350 7.40 -13.48 4.65
N LEU A 351 6.34 -12.73 4.95
CA LEU A 351 6.28 -11.90 6.16
C LEU A 351 6.23 -12.72 7.46
N PRO A 352 5.39 -13.75 7.61
CA PRO A 352 5.48 -14.64 8.77
C PRO A 352 6.86 -15.27 8.94
N ALA A 353 7.50 -15.70 7.86
CA ALA A 353 8.85 -16.27 7.90
C ALA A 353 9.90 -15.24 8.35
N LEU A 354 9.80 -13.98 7.89
CA LEU A 354 10.65 -12.88 8.35
C LEU A 354 10.53 -12.68 9.87
N PHE A 355 9.30 -12.59 10.39
CA PHE A 355 9.08 -12.43 11.85
C PHE A 355 9.49 -13.68 12.63
N ALA A 356 9.25 -14.87 12.10
CA ALA A 356 9.71 -16.12 12.72
C ALA A 356 11.24 -16.21 12.79
N ALA A 357 11.99 -15.53 11.93
CA ALA A 357 13.45 -15.51 11.94
C ALA A 357 14.07 -14.49 12.90
N ALA A 358 13.28 -13.56 13.46
CA ALA A 358 13.75 -12.53 14.39
C ALA A 358 14.48 -13.15 15.61
N GLN A 359 15.59 -12.53 16.02
CA GLN A 359 16.45 -13.01 17.14
C GLN A 359 16.38 -12.12 18.37
N SER A 360 16.10 -10.82 18.21
CA SER A 360 16.19 -9.84 19.30
C SER A 360 14.97 -8.94 19.41
N SER A 361 14.51 -8.36 18.32
CA SER A 361 13.46 -7.35 18.35
C SER A 361 12.59 -7.32 17.10
N ILE A 362 11.33 -6.96 17.29
CA ILE A 362 10.39 -6.63 16.22
C ILE A 362 9.68 -5.34 16.61
N ASP A 363 9.90 -4.28 15.86
CA ASP A 363 9.22 -2.99 16.02
C ASP A 363 8.20 -2.81 14.91
N LEU A 364 6.95 -2.60 15.26
CA LEU A 364 5.81 -2.55 14.34
C LEU A 364 5.06 -1.23 14.46
N MET A 365 4.77 -0.61 13.34
CA MET A 365 3.75 0.43 13.20
C MET A 365 2.63 -0.11 12.32
N GLN A 366 1.41 -0.16 12.84
CA GLN A 366 0.27 -0.76 12.15
C GLN A 366 -0.99 0.08 12.33
N SER A 367 -1.59 0.46 11.22
CA SER A 367 -2.87 1.16 11.21
C SER A 367 -3.99 0.24 11.72
N GLN A 368 -4.01 -1.01 11.28
CA GLN A 368 -5.02 -2.00 11.66
C GLN A 368 -4.38 -3.35 11.93
N ILE A 369 -4.85 -4.01 12.97
CA ILE A 369 -4.49 -5.39 13.29
C ILE A 369 -5.74 -6.18 13.67
N SER A 370 -5.73 -7.48 13.38
CA SER A 370 -6.77 -8.40 13.86
C SER A 370 -6.23 -9.83 13.99
N GLY A 371 -6.97 -10.66 14.70
CA GLY A 371 -6.92 -12.11 14.55
C GLY A 371 -7.72 -12.55 13.32
N THR A 372 -8.30 -13.75 13.37
CA THR A 372 -9.29 -14.19 12.38
C THR A 372 -10.60 -13.38 12.51
N VAL A 373 -11.50 -13.53 11.54
CA VAL A 373 -12.84 -12.93 11.64
C VAL A 373 -13.58 -13.42 12.89
N GLN A 374 -13.40 -14.68 13.27
CA GLN A 374 -13.99 -15.26 14.49
C GLN A 374 -13.48 -14.56 15.75
N CYS A 375 -12.19 -14.24 15.81
CA CYS A 375 -11.59 -13.46 16.89
C CYS A 375 -12.28 -12.10 17.05
N SER A 376 -12.48 -11.39 15.96
CA SER A 376 -13.12 -10.07 15.95
C SER A 376 -14.57 -10.09 16.43
N LEU A 377 -15.25 -11.21 16.25
CA LEU A 377 -16.64 -11.41 16.72
C LEU A 377 -16.73 -11.86 18.19
N SER A 378 -15.63 -12.30 18.80
CA SER A 378 -15.60 -12.96 20.11
C SER A 378 -15.42 -12.00 21.30
N LEU A 379 -15.85 -10.76 21.20
CA LEU A 379 -15.55 -9.65 22.12
C LEU A 379 -16.09 -9.74 23.56
N THR A 380 -16.78 -10.80 23.95
CA THR A 380 -17.60 -10.81 25.14
C THR A 380 -16.90 -11.36 26.39
N ALA A 381 -15.70 -11.95 26.27
CA ALA A 381 -15.02 -12.55 27.41
C ALA A 381 -13.49 -12.49 27.27
N PRO A 382 -12.73 -12.45 28.39
CA PRO A 382 -11.30 -12.71 28.38
C PRO A 382 -11.01 -14.04 27.69
N GLY A 383 -10.07 -14.04 26.73
CA GLY A 383 -9.78 -15.25 25.95
C GLY A 383 -10.80 -15.56 24.82
N GLY A 384 -11.72 -14.66 24.51
CA GLY A 384 -12.64 -14.79 23.36
C GLY A 384 -11.96 -14.87 21.99
N CYS A 385 -10.66 -14.52 21.94
CA CYS A 385 -9.77 -14.75 20.81
C CYS A 385 -8.62 -15.68 21.23
N PRO A 386 -8.86 -17.01 21.33
CA PRO A 386 -7.86 -17.94 21.83
C PRO A 386 -6.65 -17.98 20.88
N PHE A 387 -5.46 -17.76 21.46
CA PHE A 387 -4.20 -17.87 20.75
C PHE A 387 -3.61 -19.27 20.95
N PRO A 388 -3.03 -19.94 19.92
CA PRO A 388 -2.82 -19.45 18.54
C PRO A 388 -3.98 -19.71 17.57
N GLN A 389 -5.10 -20.32 17.99
CA GLN A 389 -6.16 -20.86 17.11
C GLN A 389 -6.83 -19.76 16.26
N GLU A 390 -7.12 -18.62 16.87
CA GLU A 390 -7.77 -17.48 16.22
C GLU A 390 -6.79 -16.38 15.78
N ALA A 391 -5.50 -16.71 15.64
CA ALA A 391 -4.46 -15.81 15.19
C ALA A 391 -4.10 -16.06 13.70
N LEU A 392 -3.85 -14.98 12.98
CA LEU A 392 -3.26 -15.07 11.65
C LEU A 392 -1.84 -15.65 11.72
N PRO A 393 -1.33 -16.31 10.66
CA PRO A 393 0.04 -16.87 10.65
C PRO A 393 1.13 -15.85 11.02
N VAL A 394 0.96 -14.59 10.65
CA VAL A 394 1.89 -13.51 11.01
C VAL A 394 1.96 -13.29 12.53
N TRP A 395 0.85 -13.35 13.24
CA TRP A 395 0.81 -13.22 14.69
C TRP A 395 1.33 -14.47 15.40
N GLN A 396 1.07 -15.65 14.82
CA GLN A 396 1.66 -16.91 15.32
C GLN A 396 3.18 -16.86 15.23
N ALA A 397 3.74 -16.33 14.13
CA ALA A 397 5.17 -16.15 13.93
C ALA A 397 5.78 -15.17 14.93
N ILE A 398 5.18 -13.99 15.12
CA ILE A 398 5.63 -12.97 16.07
C ILE A 398 5.64 -13.52 17.50
N VAL A 399 4.54 -14.13 17.94
CA VAL A 399 4.42 -14.68 19.29
C VAL A 399 5.30 -15.93 19.47
N GLY A 400 5.50 -16.73 18.42
CA GLY A 400 6.47 -17.82 18.39
C GLY A 400 7.90 -17.31 18.64
N ALA A 401 8.28 -16.20 18.02
CA ALA A 401 9.59 -15.57 18.25
C ALA A 401 9.75 -15.09 19.71
N ILE A 402 8.70 -14.52 20.31
CA ILE A 402 8.69 -14.19 21.75
C ILE A 402 8.90 -15.45 22.59
N ARG A 403 8.08 -16.49 22.37
CA ARG A 403 8.10 -17.73 23.17
C ARG A 403 9.44 -18.46 23.09
N ASP A 404 9.98 -18.61 21.88
CA ASP A 404 11.09 -19.54 21.62
C ASP A 404 12.46 -18.87 21.80
N ARG A 405 12.54 -17.54 21.66
CA ARG A 405 13.82 -16.80 21.70
C ARG A 405 13.82 -15.56 22.59
N GLY A 406 12.69 -15.24 23.22
CA GLY A 406 12.59 -14.04 24.07
C GLY A 406 12.68 -12.74 23.27
N VAL A 407 12.25 -12.74 22.01
CA VAL A 407 12.22 -11.54 21.15
C VAL A 407 11.35 -10.47 21.82
N ARG A 408 11.82 -9.21 21.80
CA ARG A 408 11.05 -8.07 22.29
C ARG A 408 10.27 -7.45 21.15
N VAL A 409 8.97 -7.27 21.37
CA VAL A 409 8.06 -6.68 20.36
C VAL A 409 7.54 -5.35 20.87
N ARG A 410 7.73 -4.29 20.11
CA ARG A 410 7.08 -2.99 20.32
C ARG A 410 6.07 -2.77 19.20
N LEU A 411 4.83 -2.55 19.56
CA LEU A 411 3.72 -2.40 18.63
C LEU A 411 3.05 -1.04 18.84
N LEU A 412 3.17 -0.16 17.87
CA LEU A 412 2.46 1.11 17.81
C LEU A 412 1.25 0.96 16.91
N LEU A 413 0.08 1.29 17.44
CA LEU A 413 -1.23 1.13 16.78
C LEU A 413 -1.90 2.47 16.55
N ASP A 414 -2.65 2.58 15.48
CA ASP A 414 -3.56 3.71 15.31
C ASP A 414 -4.66 3.70 16.40
N TYR A 415 -5.04 4.90 16.82
CA TYR A 415 -6.15 5.11 17.76
C TYR A 415 -7.43 5.45 17.01
N ASP A 416 -8.01 4.49 16.32
CA ASP A 416 -9.35 4.65 15.74
C ASP A 416 -10.42 4.21 16.76
N SER A 417 -11.28 5.14 17.15
CA SER A 417 -12.35 4.88 18.12
C SER A 417 -13.40 3.87 17.67
N LEU A 418 -13.53 3.61 16.37
CA LEU A 418 -14.52 2.69 15.81
C LEU A 418 -13.96 1.26 15.64
N LEU A 419 -12.66 1.12 15.38
CA LEU A 419 -12.00 -0.15 15.08
C LEU A 419 -11.16 -0.71 16.22
N GLN A 420 -11.23 -0.13 17.43
CA GLN A 420 -10.44 -0.61 18.60
C GLN A 420 -10.76 -2.04 19.04
N VAL A 421 -11.92 -2.51 18.68
CA VAL A 421 -12.46 -3.81 19.07
C VAL A 421 -11.53 -4.96 18.66
N GLU A 422 -11.05 -4.94 17.43
CA GLU A 422 -10.21 -6.00 16.86
C GLU A 422 -8.81 -6.06 17.49
N PRO A 423 -8.05 -4.95 17.59
CA PRO A 423 -6.76 -4.96 18.28
C PRO A 423 -6.90 -5.31 19.77
N LEU A 424 -7.96 -4.86 20.44
CA LEU A 424 -8.18 -5.22 21.86
C LEU A 424 -8.41 -6.73 22.03
N ALA A 425 -9.22 -7.36 21.17
CA ALA A 425 -9.47 -8.79 21.23
C ALA A 425 -8.20 -9.61 20.97
N LEU A 426 -7.45 -9.27 19.92
CA LEU A 426 -6.21 -9.94 19.55
C LEU A 426 -5.15 -9.81 20.66
N ILE A 427 -4.90 -8.59 21.15
CA ILE A 427 -3.89 -8.36 22.21
C ILE A 427 -4.30 -9.02 23.52
N SER A 428 -5.60 -9.07 23.85
CA SER A 428 -6.08 -9.84 25.01
C SER A 428 -5.75 -11.32 24.88
N GLY A 429 -6.01 -11.93 23.71
CA GLY A 429 -5.70 -13.33 23.45
C GLY A 429 -4.19 -13.63 23.51
N ILE A 430 -3.36 -12.77 22.91
CA ILE A 430 -1.89 -12.92 22.96
C ILE A 430 -1.38 -12.80 24.41
N ARG A 431 -1.84 -11.81 25.18
CA ARG A 431 -1.43 -11.66 26.59
C ARG A 431 -1.88 -12.81 27.44
N ALA A 432 -3.10 -13.34 27.24
CA ALA A 432 -3.56 -14.54 27.92
C ALA A 432 -2.66 -15.76 27.65
N TYR A 433 -2.16 -15.88 26.42
CA TYR A 433 -1.21 -16.94 26.05
C TYR A 433 0.18 -16.74 26.66
N LEU A 434 0.71 -15.51 26.67
CA LEU A 434 2.07 -15.21 27.15
C LEU A 434 2.19 -15.18 28.69
N LYS A 435 1.13 -14.81 29.40
CA LYS A 435 1.11 -14.65 30.84
C LYS A 435 1.57 -15.91 31.63
N PRO A 436 1.02 -17.11 31.38
CA PRO A 436 1.49 -18.32 32.07
C PRO A 436 2.94 -18.70 31.76
N LEU A 437 3.51 -18.13 30.68
CA LEU A 437 4.92 -18.31 30.31
C LEU A 437 5.83 -17.25 30.93
N GLY A 438 5.28 -16.24 31.64
CA GLY A 438 6.04 -15.11 32.19
C GLY A 438 6.65 -14.19 31.12
N LEU A 439 6.06 -14.13 29.89
CA LEU A 439 6.60 -13.42 28.72
C LEU A 439 5.74 -12.23 28.29
N GLU A 440 4.74 -11.85 29.08
CA GLU A 440 3.81 -10.78 28.70
C GLU A 440 4.49 -9.42 28.50
N ASP A 441 5.57 -9.13 29.24
CA ASP A 441 6.37 -7.90 29.14
C ASP A 441 7.20 -7.81 27.85
N HIS A 442 7.35 -8.92 27.13
CA HIS A 442 8.00 -8.94 25.83
C HIS A 442 7.13 -8.32 24.73
N LEU A 443 5.82 -8.17 24.95
CA LEU A 443 4.91 -7.46 24.04
C LEU A 443 4.50 -6.11 24.64
N GLN A 444 5.17 -5.06 24.21
CA GLN A 444 4.83 -3.69 24.54
C GLN A 444 3.92 -3.10 23.47
N VAL A 445 2.81 -2.51 23.86
CA VAL A 445 1.83 -1.91 22.94
C VAL A 445 1.58 -0.47 23.32
N ARG A 446 1.52 0.42 22.35
CA ARG A 446 1.11 1.82 22.51
C ARG A 446 0.09 2.19 21.43
N TRP A 447 -0.77 3.13 21.75
CA TRP A 447 -1.55 3.86 20.77
C TRP A 447 -0.71 4.99 20.19
N SER A 448 -0.88 5.31 18.92
CA SER A 448 -0.28 6.50 18.31
C SER A 448 -0.65 7.75 19.08
N GLY A 449 0.29 8.65 19.22
CA GLY A 449 0.10 9.98 19.81
C GLY A 449 -0.23 11.05 18.79
N THR A 450 -0.24 10.72 17.50
CA THR A 450 -0.49 11.66 16.39
C THR A 450 -1.93 12.15 16.43
N VAL A 451 -2.14 13.43 16.20
CA VAL A 451 -3.48 14.05 16.29
C VAL A 451 -4.37 13.54 15.15
N GLY A 452 -3.84 13.44 13.95
CA GLY A 452 -4.55 12.95 12.77
C GLY A 452 -4.66 11.44 12.66
N GLY A 453 -4.06 10.69 13.62
CA GLY A 453 -3.96 9.24 13.55
C GLY A 453 -2.72 8.74 12.82
N MET A 454 -2.60 7.43 12.71
CA MET A 454 -1.46 6.76 12.07
C MET A 454 -1.96 5.71 11.05
N HIS A 455 -1.57 5.87 9.81
CA HIS A 455 -1.92 4.91 8.75
C HIS A 455 -0.72 4.06 8.28
N THR A 456 0.41 4.17 8.96
CA THR A 456 1.66 3.47 8.66
C THR A 456 1.52 1.94 8.77
N LYS A 457 2.18 1.22 7.85
CA LYS A 457 2.38 -0.22 7.89
C LYS A 457 3.87 -0.49 7.68
N ALA A 458 4.60 -0.55 8.79
CA ALA A 458 6.04 -0.75 8.78
C ALA A 458 6.48 -1.74 9.85
N ALA A 459 7.57 -2.42 9.58
CA ALA A 459 8.25 -3.31 10.50
C ALA A 459 9.76 -3.11 10.43
N LEU A 460 10.41 -3.03 11.59
CA LEU A 460 11.86 -3.08 11.72
C LEU A 460 12.21 -4.32 12.55
N VAL A 461 12.90 -5.29 11.95
CA VAL A 461 13.24 -6.57 12.54
C VAL A 461 14.72 -6.61 12.83
N ASP A 462 15.10 -6.84 14.10
CA ASP A 462 16.49 -6.97 14.60
C ASP A 462 17.41 -5.79 14.24
N ASP A 463 16.87 -4.60 13.94
CA ASP A 463 17.62 -3.49 13.32
C ASP A 463 18.37 -3.89 12.02
N ALA A 464 17.94 -4.95 11.38
CA ALA A 464 18.61 -5.55 10.24
C ALA A 464 17.73 -5.66 8.99
N MET A 465 16.41 -5.51 9.13
CA MET A 465 15.47 -5.50 8.00
C MET A 465 14.36 -4.48 8.24
N LEU A 466 14.22 -3.51 7.36
CA LEU A 466 13.10 -2.56 7.31
C LEU A 466 12.11 -3.00 6.24
N ALA A 467 10.84 -3.13 6.58
CA ALA A 467 9.75 -3.40 5.64
C ALA A 467 8.71 -2.29 5.74
N VAL A 468 8.33 -1.71 4.61
CA VAL A 468 7.31 -0.65 4.50
C VAL A 468 6.38 -0.96 3.33
N GLY A 469 5.07 -0.87 3.53
CA GLY A 469 4.13 -1.20 2.48
C GLY A 469 2.68 -0.83 2.77
N SER A 470 1.79 -1.43 2.03
CA SER A 470 0.35 -1.19 2.16
C SER A 470 -0.35 -2.20 3.09
N LEU A 471 0.30 -3.33 3.42
CA LEU A 471 -0.31 -4.48 4.09
C LEU A 471 -0.54 -4.23 5.59
N ASN A 472 -1.79 -4.24 6.01
CA ASN A 472 -2.18 -4.32 7.42
C ASN A 472 -2.00 -5.75 7.95
N LEU A 473 -1.59 -5.91 9.21
CA LEU A 473 -1.58 -7.21 9.89
C LEU A 473 -3.00 -7.61 10.34
N HIS A 474 -3.91 -7.62 9.38
CA HIS A 474 -5.35 -7.73 9.53
C HIS A 474 -5.90 -8.82 8.59
N PHE A 475 -6.97 -9.51 8.98
CA PHE A 475 -7.53 -10.63 8.20
C PHE A 475 -7.89 -10.26 6.74
N SER A 476 -8.27 -9.00 6.49
CA SER A 476 -8.58 -8.56 5.13
C SER A 476 -7.38 -8.54 4.19
N SER A 477 -6.16 -8.56 4.71
CA SER A 477 -4.92 -8.50 3.92
C SER A 477 -4.28 -9.88 3.70
N PHE A 478 -4.89 -10.98 4.15
CA PHE A 478 -4.32 -12.32 4.06
C PHE A 478 -5.29 -13.33 3.44
N GLY A 479 -4.73 -14.44 2.94
CA GLY A 479 -5.48 -15.57 2.40
C GLY A 479 -6.09 -15.33 1.02
N SER A 480 -6.85 -16.30 0.53
CA SER A 480 -7.34 -16.38 -0.86
C SER A 480 -8.27 -15.23 -1.28
N ARG A 481 -8.79 -14.47 -0.34
CA ARG A 481 -9.63 -13.27 -0.57
C ARG A 481 -9.02 -12.00 0.01
N GLY A 482 -7.74 -12.02 0.37
CA GLY A 482 -7.06 -10.86 0.88
C GLY A 482 -6.83 -9.80 -0.21
N LEU A 483 -6.73 -8.55 0.23
CA LEU A 483 -6.55 -7.38 -0.62
C LEU A 483 -5.27 -7.51 -1.49
N ASN A 484 -5.20 -6.71 -2.53
CA ASN A 484 -4.01 -6.58 -3.35
C ASN A 484 -3.03 -5.63 -2.65
N GLU A 485 -1.87 -6.16 -2.21
CA GLU A 485 -0.92 -5.46 -1.34
C GLU A 485 0.51 -5.55 -1.87
N TYR A 486 1.33 -4.58 -1.50
CA TYR A 486 2.74 -4.58 -1.81
C TYR A 486 3.57 -4.01 -0.66
N THR A 487 4.71 -4.65 -0.37
CA THR A 487 5.66 -4.21 0.64
C THR A 487 7.07 -4.23 0.05
N LEU A 488 7.83 -3.16 0.26
CA LEU A 488 9.27 -3.13 0.05
C LEU A 488 9.97 -3.48 1.36
N ALA A 489 10.97 -4.37 1.29
CA ALA A 489 11.85 -4.67 2.41
C ALA A 489 13.30 -4.47 2.01
N THR A 490 14.16 -3.98 2.92
CA THR A 490 15.58 -3.75 2.66
C THR A 490 16.43 -3.89 3.90
N SER A 491 17.67 -4.37 3.72
CA SER A 491 18.74 -4.38 4.73
C SER A 491 19.77 -3.25 4.52
N ASP A 492 19.43 -2.22 3.74
CA ASP A 492 20.27 -1.02 3.58
C ASP A 492 20.46 -0.29 4.92
N LEU A 493 21.71 -0.06 5.32
CA LEU A 493 22.03 0.52 6.62
C LEU A 493 21.48 1.95 6.80
N THR A 494 21.39 2.72 5.72
CA THR A 494 20.83 4.07 5.76
C THR A 494 19.32 4.03 5.91
N ALA A 495 18.66 3.11 5.20
CA ALA A 495 17.24 2.85 5.37
C ALA A 495 16.90 2.37 6.78
N LEU A 496 17.69 1.45 7.34
CA LEU A 496 17.51 0.95 8.72
C LEU A 496 17.62 2.09 9.74
N LYS A 497 18.61 2.97 9.57
CA LYS A 497 18.79 4.14 10.44
C LYS A 497 17.59 5.09 10.33
N ALA A 498 17.09 5.36 9.12
CA ALA A 498 15.93 6.21 8.90
C ALA A 498 14.66 5.57 9.53
N GLY A 499 14.44 4.27 9.31
CA GLY A 499 13.31 3.55 9.90
C GLY A 499 13.37 3.49 11.43
N ARG A 500 14.58 3.35 12.01
CA ARG A 500 14.78 3.41 13.47
C ARG A 500 14.44 4.80 14.01
N GLN A 501 14.91 5.85 13.37
CA GLN A 501 14.64 7.23 13.75
C GLN A 501 13.12 7.53 13.72
N ASP A 502 12.45 7.09 12.68
CA ASP A 502 11.01 7.25 12.52
C ASP A 502 10.24 6.50 13.60
N PHE A 503 10.55 5.21 13.78
CA PHE A 503 9.90 4.39 14.80
C PHE A 503 10.07 4.99 16.20
N ASP A 504 11.29 5.38 16.58
CA ASP A 504 11.57 5.90 17.92
C ASP A 504 10.89 7.27 18.14
N PHE A 505 10.80 8.11 17.10
CA PHE A 505 10.05 9.36 17.13
C PHE A 505 8.55 9.11 17.40
N GLU A 506 7.92 8.23 16.64
CA GLU A 506 6.50 7.92 16.80
C GLU A 506 6.23 7.14 18.10
N TRP A 507 7.13 6.24 18.50
CA TRP A 507 7.04 5.50 19.75
C TRP A 507 7.10 6.42 20.96
N ALA A 508 7.98 7.43 20.95
CA ALA A 508 8.12 8.39 22.06
C ALA A 508 6.84 9.21 22.27
N ARG A 509 6.11 9.52 21.19
CA ARG A 509 4.82 10.23 21.22
C ARG A 509 3.64 9.33 21.61
N GLY A 510 3.85 8.01 21.54
CA GLY A 510 2.80 7.01 21.76
C GLY A 510 2.17 7.10 23.16
N LYS A 511 0.85 6.86 23.21
CA LYS A 511 0.04 6.84 24.43
C LYS A 511 -0.04 5.43 25.00
N ALA A 512 -0.23 5.34 26.32
CA ALA A 512 -0.36 4.04 26.99
C ALA A 512 -1.53 3.22 26.41
N PHE A 513 -1.25 1.96 26.06
CA PHE A 513 -2.27 0.99 25.71
C PHE A 513 -2.77 0.28 26.97
N ALA A 514 -4.07 0.26 27.17
CA ALA A 514 -4.67 -0.45 28.29
C ALA A 514 -5.87 -1.29 27.79
N LEU A 515 -5.86 -2.57 28.14
CA LEU A 515 -7.04 -3.41 27.95
C LEU A 515 -8.13 -2.97 28.94
N PRO A 516 -9.39 -2.87 28.51
CA PRO A 516 -10.54 -2.76 29.39
C PRO A 516 -10.53 -3.89 30.44
N TYR A 517 -11.08 -3.64 31.63
CA TYR A 517 -11.01 -4.61 32.73
C TYR A 517 -11.58 -6.00 32.37
N TRP A 518 -12.62 -6.05 31.52
CA TRP A 518 -13.27 -7.30 31.08
C TRP A 518 -12.48 -8.08 30.01
N LEU A 519 -11.42 -7.50 29.44
CA LEU A 519 -10.52 -8.16 28.48
C LEU A 519 -9.15 -8.47 29.08
N ARG A 520 -8.91 -8.13 30.33
CA ARG A 520 -7.63 -8.43 31.01
C ARG A 520 -7.57 -9.92 31.36
N PRO A 521 -6.54 -10.64 30.88
CA PRO A 521 -6.35 -12.06 31.21
C PRO A 521 -6.00 -12.30 32.66
#